data_1d82c04f7ade5e3a9cba4968dc132380
#
_entry.id   1d82c04f7ade5e3a9cba4968dc132380
#
_cell.length_a   1.000
_cell.length_b   1.000
_cell.length_c   1.000
_cell.angle_alpha   90.00
_cell.angle_beta   90.00
_cell.angle_gamma   90.00
#
_symmetry.space_group_name_H-M   'P 1'
#
loop_
_entity.id
_entity.type
_entity.pdbx_description
1 polymer ?
#
loop_
_entity_poly.entity_id
_entity_poly.type
_entity_poly.pdbx_seq_one_letter_code
_entity_poly.pdbx_strand_id
1 'polypeptide(L)'
;DDVNYVITALTYVNGKYKFIEEGTPLPTRNISLLNNPVNPPSNLTATETTIVINGIARSRLLISWKQPTETFFATDGTVYEKPQGASSYQLNYRVVSEDGNADNFITQEVFSNDFEIMDTRKGSVDVEIYSYNASGKLSTNPVTRTIQTVGKSASPDNVTGLTIEPINEQLLRLRFNQ
;
A
#
# COMPACT_ATOMS: atom_id res chain seq x y z
N ASP A 1 -29.83 2.28 -74.03
CA ASP A 1 -29.82 2.45 -72.57
C ASP A 1 -28.42 2.82 -72.13
N ASP A 2 -28.19 4.13 -71.92
CA ASP A 2 -26.89 4.60 -71.38
C ASP A 2 -26.84 4.27 -69.89
N VAL A 3 -25.95 3.36 -69.53
CA VAL A 3 -25.67 3.06 -68.13
C VAL A 3 -24.60 4.01 -67.64
N ASN A 4 -24.99 4.97 -66.82
CA ASN A 4 -24.08 5.90 -66.16
C ASN A 4 -23.49 5.28 -64.90
N TYR A 5 -22.17 5.14 -64.86
CA TYR A 5 -21.44 4.73 -63.66
C TYR A 5 -20.91 5.94 -62.92
N VAL A 6 -21.18 6.02 -61.62
CA VAL A 6 -20.58 7.02 -60.72
C VAL A 6 -19.34 6.39 -60.09
N ILE A 7 -18.18 6.88 -60.45
CA ILE A 7 -16.90 6.43 -59.84
C ILE A 7 -16.52 7.44 -58.75
N THR A 8 -16.54 7.02 -57.49
CA THR A 8 -16.02 7.81 -56.37
C THR A 8 -14.57 7.35 -56.11
N ALA A 9 -13.61 8.22 -56.42
CA ALA A 9 -12.20 7.96 -56.17
C ALA A 9 -11.70 8.87 -55.01
N LEU A 10 -10.99 8.31 -54.06
CA LEU A 10 -10.28 9.07 -53.05
C LEU A 10 -8.90 9.49 -53.58
N THR A 11 -8.57 10.75 -53.50
CA THR A 11 -7.28 11.29 -53.89
C THR A 11 -6.16 10.68 -53.06
N TYR A 12 -5.24 10.00 -53.69
CA TYR A 12 -4.04 9.49 -53.05
C TYR A 12 -3.09 10.67 -52.70
N VAL A 13 -2.88 10.91 -51.40
CA VAL A 13 -1.91 11.90 -50.93
C VAL A 13 -0.60 11.16 -50.62
N ASN A 14 0.42 11.37 -51.48
CA ASN A 14 1.72 10.70 -51.42
C ASN A 14 2.43 10.88 -50.03
N GLY A 15 2.15 11.98 -49.32
CA GLY A 15 2.69 12.21 -47.99
C GLY A 15 2.10 11.38 -46.85
N LYS A 16 0.92 10.74 -47.08
CA LYS A 16 0.25 9.97 -46.04
C LYS A 16 0.97 8.66 -45.67
N TYR A 17 1.64 8.04 -46.66
CA TYR A 17 2.36 6.79 -46.46
C TYR A 17 3.85 7.01 -46.21
N LYS A 18 4.40 8.13 -46.66
CA LYS A 18 5.80 8.53 -46.40
C LYS A 18 6.12 8.60 -44.92
N PHE A 19 5.16 9.02 -44.13
CA PHE A 19 5.31 9.06 -42.66
C PHE A 19 5.38 7.66 -42.02
N ILE A 20 4.74 6.65 -42.63
CA ILE A 20 4.77 5.26 -42.20
C ILE A 20 5.99 4.52 -42.72
N GLU A 21 6.44 4.84 -43.94
CA GLU A 21 7.55 4.16 -44.64
C GLU A 21 8.93 4.69 -44.21
N GLU A 22 9.05 5.94 -43.75
CA GLU A 22 10.33 6.55 -43.35
C GLU A 22 10.71 6.25 -41.88
N GLY A 23 10.09 5.24 -41.25
CA GLY A 23 10.59 4.68 -39.98
C GLY A 23 10.49 5.59 -38.76
N THR A 24 9.61 6.60 -38.75
CA THR A 24 9.28 7.30 -37.50
C THR A 24 8.59 6.31 -36.60
N PRO A 25 9.19 5.89 -35.48
CA PRO A 25 8.54 4.93 -34.61
C PRO A 25 7.23 5.58 -34.10
N LEU A 26 6.11 4.99 -34.47
CA LEU A 26 4.83 5.35 -33.87
C LEU A 26 4.99 5.19 -32.35
N PRO A 27 4.63 6.21 -31.56
CA PRO A 27 4.63 6.04 -30.11
C PRO A 27 3.80 4.80 -29.80
N THR A 28 4.41 3.85 -29.11
CA THR A 28 3.72 2.64 -28.65
C THR A 28 2.46 3.07 -27.93
N ARG A 29 1.30 2.82 -28.54
CA ARG A 29 0.03 3.06 -27.85
C ARG A 29 0.05 2.22 -26.59
N ASN A 30 0.04 2.87 -25.45
CA ASN A 30 -0.25 2.24 -24.19
C ASN A 30 -1.69 1.71 -24.25
N ILE A 31 -1.87 0.46 -24.68
CA ILE A 31 -3.15 -0.13 -25.06
C ILE A 31 -4.06 -0.31 -23.84
N SER A 32 -3.53 -0.23 -22.63
CA SER A 32 -4.34 -0.21 -21.40
C SER A 32 -3.55 0.33 -20.22
N LEU A 33 -3.99 1.45 -19.65
CA LEU A 33 -3.56 1.92 -18.34
C LEU A 33 -3.88 0.90 -17.23
N LEU A 34 -4.84 0.02 -17.46
CA LEU A 34 -5.22 -1.07 -16.56
C LEU A 34 -4.14 -2.14 -16.42
N ASN A 35 -3.23 -2.25 -17.39
CA ASN A 35 -2.18 -3.28 -17.39
C ASN A 35 -0.86 -2.81 -16.77
N ASN A 36 -0.72 -1.53 -16.46
CA ASN A 36 0.47 -1.04 -15.78
C ASN A 36 0.43 -1.39 -14.30
N PRO A 37 1.49 -2.00 -13.74
CA PRO A 37 1.57 -2.19 -12.31
C PRO A 37 1.62 -0.81 -11.62
N VAL A 38 1.00 -0.68 -10.48
CA VAL A 38 1.19 0.47 -9.59
C VAL A 38 2.54 0.35 -8.89
N ASN A 39 3.07 1.47 -8.41
CA ASN A 39 4.27 1.46 -7.57
C ASN A 39 4.00 0.72 -6.25
N PRO A 40 5.03 0.24 -5.54
CA PRO A 40 4.86 -0.26 -4.19
C PRO A 40 4.38 0.88 -3.26
N PRO A 41 3.74 0.54 -2.13
CA PRO A 41 3.40 1.54 -1.13
C PRO A 41 4.68 2.18 -0.57
N SER A 42 4.55 3.32 0.08
CA SER A 42 5.67 4.06 0.64
C SER A 42 5.50 4.30 2.14
N ASN A 43 6.56 4.79 2.78
CA ASN A 43 6.52 5.25 4.17
C ASN A 43 6.03 4.18 5.17
N LEU A 44 6.53 2.96 5.03
CA LEU A 44 6.21 1.85 5.93
C LEU A 44 6.70 2.17 7.35
N THR A 45 5.76 2.29 8.29
CA THR A 45 5.99 2.54 9.71
C THR A 45 5.39 1.43 10.55
N ALA A 46 5.92 1.23 11.75
CA ALA A 46 5.40 0.26 12.68
C ALA A 46 5.57 0.74 14.11
N THR A 47 4.57 0.45 14.94
CA THR A 47 4.56 0.75 16.37
C THR A 47 4.11 -0.48 17.14
N GLU A 48 4.91 -0.91 18.11
CA GLU A 48 4.57 -2.01 18.99
C GLU A 48 4.05 -1.47 20.32
N THR A 49 2.93 -2.01 20.79
CA THR A 49 2.29 -1.66 22.06
C THR A 49 1.84 -2.92 22.78
N THR A 50 1.53 -2.80 24.07
CA THR A 50 0.88 -3.86 24.85
C THR A 50 -0.56 -3.43 25.13
N ILE A 51 -1.52 -4.28 24.77
CA ILE A 51 -2.94 -4.10 25.05
C ILE A 51 -3.43 -5.18 26.02
N VAL A 52 -4.52 -4.92 26.72
CA VAL A 52 -5.13 -5.90 27.63
C VAL A 52 -6.48 -6.33 27.05
N ILE A 53 -6.59 -7.62 26.72
CA ILE A 53 -7.84 -8.23 26.22
C ILE A 53 -8.27 -9.28 27.25
N ASN A 54 -9.47 -9.13 27.81
CA ASN A 54 -10.02 -10.03 28.84
C ASN A 54 -9.06 -10.27 30.02
N GLY A 55 -8.37 -9.21 30.47
CA GLY A 55 -7.41 -9.29 31.57
C GLY A 55 -6.06 -9.91 31.23
N ILE A 56 -5.81 -10.26 29.98
CA ILE A 56 -4.55 -10.84 29.51
C ILE A 56 -3.80 -9.79 28.68
N ALA A 57 -2.56 -9.50 29.07
CA ALA A 57 -1.66 -8.63 28.31
C ALA A 57 -1.21 -9.33 27.02
N ARG A 58 -1.38 -8.65 25.88
CA ARG A 58 -0.95 -9.11 24.56
C ARG A 58 -0.12 -8.01 23.88
N SER A 59 0.93 -8.41 23.20
CA SER A 59 1.65 -7.49 22.32
C SER A 59 0.85 -7.27 21.04
N ARG A 60 0.87 -6.05 20.54
CA ARG A 60 0.25 -5.63 19.29
C ARG A 60 1.25 -4.82 18.47
N LEU A 61 1.53 -5.25 17.26
CA LEU A 61 2.33 -4.51 16.29
C LEU A 61 1.39 -3.91 15.24
N LEU A 62 1.24 -2.59 15.25
CA LEU A 62 0.50 -1.85 14.24
C LEU A 62 1.48 -1.43 13.15
N ILE A 63 1.21 -1.85 11.93
CA ILE A 63 1.97 -1.52 10.72
C ILE A 63 1.12 -0.58 9.89
N SER A 64 1.69 0.49 9.36
CA SER A 64 0.99 1.42 8.48
C SER A 64 1.89 1.90 7.35
N TRP A 65 1.28 2.25 6.22
CA TRP A 65 1.97 2.71 5.01
C TRP A 65 1.16 3.76 4.27
N LYS A 66 1.81 4.46 3.37
CA LYS A 66 1.13 5.37 2.45
C LYS A 66 0.85 4.67 1.12
N GLN A 67 -0.26 5.01 0.50
CA GLN A 67 -0.59 4.52 -0.85
C GLN A 67 0.51 4.86 -1.85
N PRO A 68 0.65 4.06 -2.93
CA PRO A 68 1.63 4.32 -3.97
C PRO A 68 1.39 5.66 -4.65
N THR A 69 2.48 6.33 -4.99
CA THR A 69 2.48 7.58 -5.74
C THR A 69 3.29 7.43 -7.02
N GLU A 70 2.95 8.21 -8.02
CA GLU A 70 3.74 8.40 -9.23
C GLU A 70 4.31 9.81 -9.25
N THR A 71 5.59 9.89 -9.60
CA THR A 71 6.30 11.17 -9.65
C THR A 71 6.25 11.73 -11.07
N PHE A 72 5.84 12.97 -11.20
CA PHE A 72 5.81 13.72 -12.45
C PHE A 72 6.76 14.91 -12.37
N PHE A 73 7.41 15.21 -13.48
CA PHE A 73 8.26 16.39 -13.63
C PHE A 73 7.55 17.38 -14.55
N ALA A 74 7.33 18.58 -14.08
CA ALA A 74 6.88 19.67 -14.92
C ALA A 74 8.03 20.20 -15.80
N THR A 75 7.70 20.96 -16.83
CA THR A 75 8.68 21.57 -17.75
C THR A 75 9.62 22.58 -17.07
N ASP A 76 9.21 23.13 -15.93
CA ASP A 76 10.02 24.02 -15.09
C ASP A 76 10.92 23.31 -14.07
N GLY A 77 10.91 21.97 -14.07
CA GLY A 77 11.66 21.12 -13.14
C GLY A 77 10.95 20.86 -11.81
N THR A 78 9.73 21.37 -11.61
CA THR A 78 8.95 21.09 -10.39
C THR A 78 8.53 19.62 -10.36
N VAL A 79 8.68 19.01 -9.18
CA VAL A 79 8.32 17.60 -8.94
C VAL A 79 6.94 17.53 -8.31
N TYR A 80 6.06 16.74 -8.90
CA TYR A 80 4.71 16.46 -8.39
C TYR A 80 4.56 14.98 -8.10
N GLU A 81 3.89 14.67 -6.98
CA GLU A 81 3.47 13.31 -6.65
C GLU A 81 1.96 13.18 -6.78
N LYS A 82 1.51 12.17 -7.50
CA LYS A 82 0.09 11.85 -7.66
C LYS A 82 -0.18 10.45 -7.13
N PRO A 83 -1.22 10.26 -6.30
CA PRO A 83 -1.65 8.92 -5.90
C PRO A 83 -2.01 8.05 -7.11
N GLN A 84 -1.50 6.82 -7.15
CA GLN A 84 -1.80 5.88 -8.22
C GLN A 84 -3.08 5.06 -7.98
N GLY A 85 -3.66 5.09 -6.78
CA GLY A 85 -4.89 4.37 -6.45
C GLY A 85 -4.72 2.85 -6.46
N ALA A 86 -4.08 2.30 -5.44
CA ALA A 86 -4.08 0.85 -5.22
C ALA A 86 -5.49 0.38 -4.86
N SER A 87 -5.90 -0.78 -5.38
CA SER A 87 -7.19 -1.42 -5.05
C SER A 87 -7.11 -2.18 -3.73
N SER A 88 -5.99 -2.82 -3.48
CA SER A 88 -5.65 -3.57 -2.27
C SER A 88 -4.13 -3.75 -2.17
N TYR A 89 -3.69 -4.39 -1.09
CA TYR A 89 -2.28 -4.68 -0.84
C TYR A 89 -2.11 -6.16 -0.53
N GLN A 90 -1.03 -6.75 -1.02
CA GLN A 90 -0.56 -8.04 -0.55
C GLN A 90 0.49 -7.80 0.53
N LEU A 91 0.16 -8.19 1.75
CA LEU A 91 1.05 -8.16 2.88
C LEU A 91 1.63 -9.56 3.10
N ASN A 92 2.95 -9.67 3.07
CA ASN A 92 3.69 -10.85 3.49
C ASN A 92 4.43 -10.49 4.77
N TYR A 93 4.29 -11.29 5.81
CA TYR A 93 5.06 -11.10 7.03
C TYR A 93 5.46 -12.43 7.66
N ARG A 94 6.56 -12.42 8.41
CA ARG A 94 7.00 -13.53 9.24
C ARG A 94 7.61 -13.02 10.54
N VAL A 95 7.48 -13.81 11.57
CA VAL A 95 8.11 -13.54 12.87
C VAL A 95 9.44 -14.29 12.93
N VAL A 96 10.48 -13.57 13.34
CA VAL A 96 11.81 -14.12 13.59
C VAL A 96 12.07 -14.00 15.08
N SER A 97 12.29 -15.13 15.74
CA SER A 97 12.59 -15.18 17.18
C SER A 97 13.99 -14.62 17.47
N GLU A 98 14.27 -14.29 18.74
CA GLU A 98 15.56 -13.74 19.19
C GLU A 98 16.74 -14.69 18.91
N ASP A 99 16.51 -15.99 18.89
CA ASP A 99 17.46 -17.05 18.54
C ASP A 99 17.72 -17.22 17.03
N GLY A 100 17.09 -16.37 16.20
CA GLY A 100 17.22 -16.38 14.74
C GLY A 100 16.32 -17.36 14.00
N ASN A 101 15.45 -18.10 14.70
CA ASN A 101 14.49 -18.98 14.04
C ASN A 101 13.36 -18.17 13.42
N ALA A 102 13.20 -18.28 12.09
CA ALA A 102 12.17 -17.60 11.33
C ALA A 102 10.98 -18.52 11.06
N ASP A 103 9.79 -18.02 11.32
CA ASP A 103 8.54 -18.68 10.87
C ASP A 103 8.41 -18.60 9.35
N ASN A 104 7.49 -19.36 8.76
CA ASN A 104 7.14 -19.19 7.35
C ASN A 104 6.43 -17.84 7.12
N PHE A 105 6.54 -17.31 5.92
CA PHE A 105 5.78 -16.12 5.55
C PHE A 105 4.27 -16.42 5.56
N ILE A 106 3.52 -15.50 6.16
CA ILE A 106 2.06 -15.44 6.11
C ILE A 106 1.71 -14.37 5.07
N THR A 107 0.87 -14.74 4.10
CA THR A 107 0.41 -13.82 3.06
C THR A 107 -1.06 -13.47 3.28
N GLN A 108 -1.38 -12.18 3.27
CA GLN A 108 -2.76 -11.69 3.39
C GLN A 108 -3.02 -10.57 2.40
N GLU A 109 -4.26 -10.49 1.90
CA GLU A 109 -4.74 -9.33 1.15
C GLU A 109 -5.40 -8.34 2.12
N VAL A 110 -5.01 -7.06 2.03
CA VAL A 110 -5.43 -5.98 2.92
C VAL A 110 -6.00 -4.83 2.08
N PHE A 111 -7.16 -4.31 2.48
CA PHE A 111 -7.86 -3.23 1.78
C PHE A 111 -7.69 -1.86 2.46
N SER A 112 -7.05 -1.82 3.63
CA SER A 112 -6.66 -0.61 4.37
C SER A 112 -5.17 -0.32 4.20
N ASN A 113 -4.74 0.86 4.65
CA ASN A 113 -3.32 1.25 4.67
C ASN A 113 -2.65 0.94 6.00
N ASP A 114 -3.23 0.03 6.78
CA ASP A 114 -2.74 -0.44 8.06
C ASP A 114 -3.06 -1.92 8.26
N PHE A 115 -2.27 -2.57 9.10
CA PHE A 115 -2.45 -3.96 9.48
C PHE A 115 -1.94 -4.20 10.89
N GLU A 116 -2.60 -5.09 11.62
CA GLU A 116 -2.28 -5.39 13.00
C GLU A 116 -1.84 -6.85 13.15
N ILE A 117 -0.68 -7.05 13.78
CA ILE A 117 -0.15 -8.37 14.14
C ILE A 117 -0.23 -8.51 15.66
N MET A 118 -0.98 -9.50 16.11
CA MET A 118 -1.15 -9.79 17.54
C MET A 118 -0.13 -10.82 18.02
N ASP A 119 0.16 -10.76 19.32
CA ASP A 119 1.00 -11.72 20.02
C ASP A 119 2.42 -11.85 19.44
N THR A 120 3.02 -10.70 19.04
CA THR A 120 4.41 -10.66 18.61
C THR A 120 5.34 -11.14 19.73
N ARG A 121 6.40 -11.85 19.34
CA ARG A 121 7.46 -12.33 20.25
C ARG A 121 8.63 -11.34 20.25
N LYS A 122 9.47 -11.43 21.26
CA LYS A 122 10.76 -10.74 21.25
C LYS A 122 11.62 -11.28 20.08
N GLY A 123 12.16 -10.36 19.28
CA GLY A 123 12.91 -10.67 18.06
C GLY A 123 12.69 -9.64 16.99
N SER A 124 12.23 -10.05 15.80
CA SER A 124 11.87 -9.15 14.73
C SER A 124 10.69 -9.68 13.91
N VAL A 125 10.08 -8.78 13.15
CA VAL A 125 9.07 -9.11 12.12
C VAL A 125 9.58 -8.58 10.79
N ASP A 126 9.75 -9.49 9.82
CA ASP A 126 10.03 -9.13 8.44
C ASP A 126 8.69 -8.89 7.72
N VAL A 127 8.59 -7.75 7.04
CA VAL A 127 7.38 -7.32 6.34
C VAL A 127 7.71 -6.95 4.91
N GLU A 128 6.87 -7.40 3.97
CA GLU A 128 6.89 -7.06 2.55
C GLU A 128 5.48 -6.67 2.12
N ILE A 129 5.32 -5.52 1.49
CA ILE A 129 4.00 -5.07 1.03
C ILE A 129 4.07 -4.71 -0.45
N TYR A 130 3.20 -5.33 -1.21
CA TYR A 130 2.95 -5.05 -2.62
C TYR A 130 1.62 -4.31 -2.77
N SER A 131 1.47 -3.53 -3.82
CA SER A 131 0.19 -2.90 -4.18
C SER A 131 -0.46 -3.65 -5.35
N TYR A 132 -1.78 -3.84 -5.29
CA TYR A 132 -2.58 -4.29 -6.44
C TYR A 132 -3.16 -3.09 -7.18
N ASN A 133 -3.11 -3.10 -8.50
CA ASN A 133 -3.90 -2.18 -9.32
C ASN A 133 -5.35 -2.67 -9.46
N ALA A 134 -6.21 -1.86 -10.09
CA ALA A 134 -7.62 -2.20 -10.31
C ALA A 134 -7.84 -3.46 -11.17
N SER A 135 -6.84 -3.93 -11.92
CA SER A 135 -6.90 -5.17 -12.70
C SER A 135 -6.31 -6.38 -11.96
N GLY A 136 -5.97 -6.24 -10.69
CA GLY A 136 -5.40 -7.33 -9.89
C GLY A 136 -3.92 -7.61 -10.16
N LYS A 137 -3.18 -6.67 -10.77
CA LYS A 137 -1.75 -6.85 -11.02
C LYS A 137 -0.94 -6.25 -9.86
N LEU A 138 0.03 -7.02 -9.37
CA LEU A 138 0.96 -6.61 -8.32
C LEU A 138 1.99 -5.58 -8.81
N SER A 139 2.43 -4.71 -7.90
CA SER A 139 3.63 -3.89 -8.08
C SER A 139 4.86 -4.79 -8.34
N THR A 140 5.82 -4.29 -9.10
CA THR A 140 7.01 -5.07 -9.51
C THR A 140 7.87 -5.45 -8.30
N ASN A 141 7.98 -4.54 -7.33
CA ASN A 141 8.76 -4.74 -6.10
C ASN A 141 7.89 -4.43 -4.88
N PRO A 142 8.15 -5.05 -3.72
CA PRO A 142 7.52 -4.67 -2.46
C PRO A 142 8.24 -3.49 -1.81
N VAL A 143 7.57 -2.80 -0.90
CA VAL A 143 8.27 -2.11 0.20
C VAL A 143 8.57 -3.13 1.27
N THR A 144 9.81 -3.15 1.77
CA THR A 144 10.27 -4.12 2.77
C THR A 144 10.76 -3.43 4.03
N ARG A 145 10.55 -4.05 5.18
CA ARG A 145 11.09 -3.59 6.45
C ARG A 145 11.22 -4.73 7.45
N THR A 146 12.34 -4.78 8.17
CA THR A 146 12.51 -5.59 9.38
C THR A 146 12.26 -4.70 10.59
N ILE A 147 11.32 -5.10 11.44
CA ILE A 147 10.86 -4.36 12.62
C ILE A 147 11.30 -5.13 13.86
N GLN A 148 12.06 -4.48 14.74
CA GLN A 148 12.44 -5.08 16.01
C GLN A 148 11.25 -5.09 16.96
N THR A 149 11.01 -6.22 17.63
CA THR A 149 9.88 -6.42 18.54
C THR A 149 10.39 -6.83 19.94
N VAL A 150 9.73 -6.33 20.95
CA VAL A 150 9.99 -6.66 22.37
C VAL A 150 8.93 -7.59 22.96
N GLY A 151 7.87 -7.86 22.20
CA GLY A 151 6.79 -8.76 22.59
C GLY A 151 5.98 -8.20 23.77
N LYS A 152 5.63 -9.05 24.70
CA LYS A 152 4.81 -8.66 25.88
C LYS A 152 5.46 -7.61 26.77
N SER A 153 6.72 -7.28 26.56
CA SER A 153 7.43 -6.20 27.27
C SER A 153 7.28 -4.83 26.62
N ALA A 154 6.55 -4.71 25.49
CA ALA A 154 6.24 -3.43 24.88
C ALA A 154 5.44 -2.55 25.87
N SER A 155 5.67 -1.24 25.79
CA SER A 155 4.93 -0.29 26.63
C SER A 155 3.43 -0.36 26.30
N PRO A 156 2.55 -0.29 27.31
CA PRO A 156 1.11 -0.20 27.05
C PRO A 156 0.77 1.13 26.37
N ASP A 157 -0.38 1.16 25.71
CA ASP A 157 -0.95 2.40 25.17
C ASP A 157 -1.21 3.42 26.27
N ASN A 158 -1.13 4.70 25.93
CA ASN A 158 -1.42 5.77 26.87
C ASN A 158 -2.89 5.72 27.31
N VAL A 159 -3.10 5.86 28.60
CA VAL A 159 -4.44 6.03 29.17
C VAL A 159 -4.99 7.39 28.75
N THR A 160 -6.17 7.41 28.14
CA THR A 160 -6.87 8.62 27.73
C THR A 160 -8.22 8.75 28.46
N GLY A 161 -8.77 9.98 28.51
CA GLY A 161 -10.08 10.20 29.08
C GLY A 161 -10.16 9.91 30.60
N LEU A 162 -9.06 10.12 31.30
CA LEU A 162 -9.08 9.97 32.77
C LEU A 162 -10.03 10.98 33.40
N THR A 163 -11.07 10.47 34.04
CA THR A 163 -12.02 11.29 34.84
C THR A 163 -12.05 10.79 36.26
N ILE A 164 -12.21 11.73 37.19
CA ILE A 164 -12.32 11.47 38.62
C ILE A 164 -13.71 11.90 39.05
N GLU A 165 -14.53 10.97 39.53
CA GLU A 165 -15.87 11.21 40.02
C GLU A 165 -15.90 10.95 41.53
N PRO A 166 -16.31 11.91 42.38
CA PRO A 166 -16.54 11.62 43.77
C PRO A 166 -17.79 10.74 43.95
N ILE A 167 -17.66 9.65 44.69
CA ILE A 167 -18.78 8.78 45.05
C ILE A 167 -19.37 9.26 46.38
N ASN A 168 -18.51 9.64 47.35
CA ASN A 168 -18.85 10.27 48.62
C ASN A 168 -17.60 10.99 49.18
N GLU A 169 -17.67 11.51 50.39
CA GLU A 169 -16.56 12.29 51.00
C GLU A 169 -15.26 11.52 51.18
N GLN A 170 -15.26 10.20 51.07
CA GLN A 170 -14.11 9.33 51.30
C GLN A 170 -13.73 8.45 50.08
N LEU A 171 -14.58 8.39 49.05
CA LEU A 171 -14.40 7.51 47.90
C LEU A 171 -14.42 8.29 46.58
N LEU A 172 -13.42 8.02 45.78
CA LEU A 172 -13.30 8.52 44.39
C LEU A 172 -13.36 7.35 43.38
N ARG A 173 -14.09 7.56 42.31
CA ARG A 173 -14.09 6.63 41.17
C ARG A 173 -13.22 7.20 40.07
N LEU A 174 -12.24 6.38 39.61
CA LEU A 174 -11.44 6.66 38.43
C LEU A 174 -12.06 5.94 37.23
N ARG A 175 -12.29 6.67 36.15
CA ARG A 175 -12.68 6.12 34.83
C ARG A 175 -11.67 6.55 33.81
N PHE A 176 -11.36 5.68 32.89
CA PHE A 176 -10.43 5.91 31.76
C PHE A 176 -10.82 5.06 30.57
N ASN A 177 -10.40 5.49 29.40
CA ASN A 177 -10.55 4.75 28.15
C ASN A 177 -9.21 4.04 27.85
N GLN A 178 -9.29 2.78 27.46
CA GLN A 178 -8.17 1.99 26.91
C GLN A 178 -8.20 2.02 25.38
#